data_54991c713382ac491532d73678a82c0c
#
_entry.id   54991c713382ac491532d73678a82c0c
#
_cell.length_a   1.000
_cell.length_b   1.000
_cell.length_c   1.000
_cell.angle_alpha   90.00
_cell.angle_beta   90.00
_cell.angle_gamma   90.00
#
_symmetry.space_group_name_H-M   'P 1'
#
loop_
_entity.id
_entity.type
_entity.pdbx_description
1 polymer ?
#
loop_
_entity_poly.entity_id
_entity_poly.type
_entity_poly.pdbx_seq_one_letter_code
_entity_poly.pdbx_strand_id
1 'polypeptide(L)'
;MDIRIRDNIFLLSSVSLIFINIPKQIELNFLLGPMSGKLAVYFLLLGFFAWGIKNRDKLFRKKPLSKDTDLFIRYITIYCILLILSMGYGLYNYPYFDDILSGPYEQVDKLNHLYNFLQGFNLPFTREALLSFWMIVRPVKGLLLDLLYTFVFSYMIYSWYKYDWKRGAFLLNQGVFISVIIILSYSVIELFFLLGSVEAADILSVINPYIHQITNGDWWPPLLWYGQLRSLFAEPSYYGIYSAFAMPWLWYSFIKAHGQWRRIYGLTIFLFSFCLFLTKARTAVLLFSGELVLFTLYALIYRHLLLKKYGIILLCSILAFFSSTIFINHEAQNAKNTLKITTAESYLADNMMSVASTDKRSNRARYSIMEAEFRIGLDHPVLGVGYSLRQAYIPDYLPEEAFSNHEIQGWLDFQKENGIMKSKFPPLGDYFVRFAETGLLGLIMFLLPAIYVLFKNIKMLCKHSINDGDRLLRIFFSISFSGILVSGIGDTLNVTYCYWVLLGIGYAMKRKTME
;
A
#
# COMPACT_ATOMS: atom_id res chain seq x y z
N MET A 1 11.37 21.49 15.94
CA MET A 1 12.28 20.49 15.34
C MET A 1 13.21 21.22 14.40
N ASP A 2 14.51 20.98 14.47
CA ASP A 2 15.47 21.52 13.51
C ASP A 2 15.07 21.07 12.09
N ILE A 3 15.26 21.96 11.10
CA ILE A 3 14.94 21.67 9.70
C ILE A 3 15.73 20.44 9.21
N ARG A 4 17.00 20.31 9.61
CA ARG A 4 17.84 19.17 9.25
C ARG A 4 17.33 17.86 9.82
N ILE A 5 16.91 17.84 11.09
CA ILE A 5 16.37 16.64 11.74
C ILE A 5 15.06 16.22 11.04
N ARG A 6 14.16 17.18 10.76
CA ARG A 6 12.92 16.94 10.03
C ARG A 6 13.17 16.29 8.65
N ASP A 7 14.08 16.91 7.90
CA ASP A 7 14.40 16.47 6.54
C ASP A 7 15.06 15.09 6.52
N ASN A 8 15.95 14.81 7.47
CA ASN A 8 16.56 13.49 7.62
C ASN A 8 15.54 12.41 8.00
N ILE A 9 14.65 12.69 8.96
CA ILE A 9 13.58 11.74 9.34
C ILE A 9 12.68 11.48 8.13
N PHE A 10 12.30 12.50 7.37
CA PHE A 10 11.46 12.33 6.20
C PHE A 10 12.16 11.55 5.08
N LEU A 11 13.44 11.81 4.84
CA LEU A 11 14.25 11.05 3.89
C LEU A 11 14.33 9.58 4.29
N LEU A 12 14.69 9.28 5.56
CA LEU A 12 14.73 7.93 6.08
C LEU A 12 13.37 7.23 6.00
N SER A 13 12.28 7.93 6.33
CA SER A 13 10.93 7.40 6.17
C SER A 13 10.65 7.04 4.70
N SER A 14 11.03 7.90 3.76
CA SER A 14 10.81 7.69 2.33
C SER A 14 11.60 6.50 1.79
N VAL A 15 12.86 6.35 2.23
CA VAL A 15 13.68 5.17 1.88
C VAL A 15 13.10 3.89 2.49
N SER A 16 12.58 3.96 3.70
CA SER A 16 12.07 2.80 4.44
C SER A 16 10.73 2.27 3.93
N LEU A 17 10.05 2.96 3.00
CA LEU A 17 8.77 2.51 2.42
C LEU A 17 8.86 1.15 1.73
N ILE A 18 10.05 0.72 1.32
CA ILE A 18 10.28 -0.60 0.69
C ILE A 18 10.31 -1.76 1.69
N PHE A 19 10.57 -1.49 2.97
CA PHE A 19 10.65 -2.52 4.01
C PHE A 19 9.27 -2.67 4.66
N ILE A 20 8.43 -3.49 4.04
CA ILE A 20 7.01 -3.67 4.40
C ILE A 20 6.75 -4.92 5.25
N ASN A 21 7.77 -5.72 5.50
CA ASN A 21 7.65 -6.98 6.22
C ASN A 21 8.92 -7.30 7.03
N ILE A 22 9.24 -6.44 8.02
CA ILE A 22 10.44 -6.62 8.85
C ILE A 22 10.33 -7.85 9.75
N PRO A 23 11.48 -8.41 10.22
CA PRO A 23 11.52 -9.57 11.08
C PRO A 23 10.76 -9.39 12.40
N LYS A 24 10.12 -10.47 12.87
CA LYS A 24 9.34 -10.47 14.13
C LYS A 24 10.15 -10.07 15.36
N GLN A 25 11.46 -10.33 15.36
CA GLN A 25 12.38 -10.03 16.47
C GLN A 25 12.48 -8.53 16.78
N ILE A 26 12.31 -7.68 15.76
CA ILE A 26 12.37 -6.21 15.87
C ILE A 26 10.99 -5.55 15.77
N GLU A 27 9.94 -6.35 15.61
CA GLU A 27 8.57 -5.91 15.44
C GLU A 27 7.92 -5.58 16.79
N LEU A 28 7.38 -4.36 16.95
CA LEU A 28 6.62 -3.94 18.14
C LEU A 28 5.12 -4.30 18.01
N ASN A 29 4.83 -5.56 17.70
CA ASN A 29 3.48 -6.02 17.39
C ASN A 29 2.48 -5.80 18.52
N PHE A 30 2.91 -5.94 19.78
CA PHE A 30 2.05 -5.72 20.96
C PHE A 30 1.51 -4.27 21.01
N LEU A 31 2.30 -3.29 20.51
CA LEU A 31 1.95 -1.86 20.57
C LEU A 31 1.28 -1.40 19.25
N LEU A 32 1.86 -1.75 18.11
CA LEU A 32 1.49 -1.20 16.81
C LEU A 32 0.61 -2.16 15.98
N GLY A 33 0.49 -3.43 16.38
CA GLY A 33 -0.25 -4.43 15.62
C GLY A 33 0.29 -4.59 14.19
N PRO A 34 -0.57 -4.69 13.17
CA PRO A 34 -0.15 -4.92 11.78
C PRO A 34 0.75 -3.83 11.18
N MET A 35 0.82 -2.65 11.82
CA MET A 35 1.71 -1.57 11.36
C MET A 35 3.18 -1.84 11.69
N SER A 36 3.44 -2.66 12.70
CA SER A 36 4.77 -2.90 13.24
C SER A 36 5.72 -3.59 12.25
N GLY A 37 5.16 -4.35 11.30
CA GLY A 37 5.95 -4.96 10.23
C GLY A 37 6.55 -3.97 9.22
N LYS A 38 6.22 -2.67 9.29
CA LYS A 38 6.61 -1.68 8.29
C LYS A 38 7.59 -0.66 8.85
N LEU A 39 8.84 -0.71 8.37
CA LEU A 39 9.94 0.10 8.91
C LEU A 39 9.65 1.62 8.86
N ALA A 40 8.99 2.11 7.84
CA ALA A 40 8.65 3.53 7.69
C ALA A 40 7.83 4.08 8.85
N VAL A 41 7.02 3.24 9.51
CA VAL A 41 6.19 3.64 10.66
C VAL A 41 7.05 4.14 11.81
N TYR A 42 8.16 3.49 12.09
CA TYR A 42 9.04 3.84 13.21
C TYR A 42 9.65 5.23 13.03
N PHE A 43 10.11 5.56 11.82
CA PHE A 43 10.63 6.90 11.52
C PHE A 43 9.53 7.95 11.52
N LEU A 44 8.35 7.64 11.00
CA LEU A 44 7.21 8.56 11.00
C LEU A 44 6.72 8.83 12.43
N LEU A 45 6.65 7.81 13.28
CA LEU A 45 6.30 7.97 14.70
C LEU A 45 7.36 8.79 15.45
N LEU A 46 8.65 8.51 15.24
CA LEU A 46 9.74 9.32 15.80
C LEU A 46 9.56 10.79 15.40
N GLY A 47 9.27 11.02 14.13
CA GLY A 47 8.97 12.35 13.62
C GLY A 47 7.75 13.01 14.27
N PHE A 48 6.70 12.23 14.51
CA PHE A 48 5.48 12.70 15.17
C PHE A 48 5.73 13.10 16.62
N PHE A 49 6.43 12.30 17.38
CA PHE A 49 6.80 12.64 18.77
C PHE A 49 7.68 13.88 18.81
N ALA A 50 8.71 13.96 17.96
CA ALA A 50 9.58 15.14 17.89
C ALA A 50 8.81 16.42 17.48
N TRP A 51 7.85 16.28 16.57
CA TRP A 51 6.95 17.37 16.16
C TRP A 51 5.99 17.77 17.29
N GLY A 52 5.40 16.79 17.99
CA GLY A 52 4.48 16.99 19.10
C GLY A 52 5.14 17.73 20.26
N ILE A 53 6.32 17.31 20.68
CA ILE A 53 7.11 17.96 21.75
C ILE A 53 7.36 19.43 21.40
N LYS A 54 7.78 19.73 20.17
CA LYS A 54 8.04 21.12 19.73
C LYS A 54 6.79 21.97 19.67
N ASN A 55 5.65 21.39 19.32
CA ASN A 55 4.41 22.13 19.13
C ASN A 55 3.46 22.05 20.34
N ARG A 56 3.86 21.40 21.46
CA ARG A 56 3.01 21.22 22.63
C ARG A 56 2.38 22.55 23.09
N ASP A 57 3.17 23.63 23.17
CA ASP A 57 2.69 24.95 23.60
C ASP A 57 1.69 25.59 22.60
N LYS A 58 1.76 25.21 21.32
CA LYS A 58 0.80 25.65 20.29
C LYS A 58 -0.47 24.80 20.29
N LEU A 59 -0.36 23.51 20.62
CA LEU A 59 -1.52 22.60 20.77
C LEU A 59 -2.39 23.00 21.97
N PHE A 60 -1.77 23.48 23.05
CA PHE A 60 -2.48 23.92 24.25
C PHE A 60 -2.86 25.42 24.25
N ARG A 61 -2.21 26.25 23.39
CA ARG A 61 -2.60 27.65 23.22
C ARG A 61 -3.59 27.77 22.07
N LYS A 62 -4.76 28.40 22.30
CA LYS A 62 -5.81 28.71 21.31
C LYS A 62 -5.33 29.74 20.27
N LYS A 63 -4.24 29.49 19.54
CA LYS A 63 -3.89 30.35 18.40
C LYS A 63 -4.74 29.96 17.19
N PRO A 64 -5.28 30.95 16.43
CA PRO A 64 -6.07 30.65 15.24
C PRO A 64 -5.23 29.86 14.24
N LEU A 65 -5.76 28.70 13.83
CA LEU A 65 -5.17 27.85 12.80
C LEU A 65 -5.28 28.55 11.44
N SER A 66 -4.31 28.32 10.55
CA SER A 66 -4.47 28.82 9.18
C SER A 66 -5.70 28.16 8.55
N LYS A 67 -6.42 28.88 7.66
CA LYS A 67 -7.64 28.40 7.00
C LYS A 67 -7.50 27.00 6.40
N ASP A 68 -6.36 26.68 5.81
CA ASP A 68 -6.11 25.37 5.21
C ASP A 68 -5.85 24.28 6.26
N THR A 69 -5.16 24.60 7.35
CA THR A 69 -4.95 23.69 8.48
C THR A 69 -6.28 23.39 9.16
N ASP A 70 -7.13 24.39 9.31
CA ASP A 70 -8.47 24.26 9.86
C ASP A 70 -9.35 23.35 8.98
N LEU A 71 -9.31 23.51 7.64
CA LEU A 71 -10.05 22.66 6.72
C LEU A 71 -9.63 21.18 6.83
N PHE A 72 -8.33 20.91 6.93
CA PHE A 72 -7.84 19.54 7.05
C PHE A 72 -8.28 18.91 8.38
N ILE A 73 -8.18 19.65 9.49
CA ILE A 73 -8.62 19.19 10.81
C ILE A 73 -10.14 18.96 10.83
N ARG A 74 -10.92 19.86 10.25
CA ARG A 74 -12.39 19.69 10.14
C ARG A 74 -12.75 18.44 9.37
N TYR A 75 -12.11 18.21 8.21
CA TYR A 75 -12.31 17.00 7.44
C TYR A 75 -12.06 15.76 8.31
N ILE A 76 -10.93 15.72 8.98
CA ILE A 76 -10.54 14.62 9.83
C ILE A 76 -11.54 14.37 10.96
N THR A 77 -11.98 15.46 11.61
CA THR A 77 -12.98 15.36 12.68
C THR A 77 -14.29 14.78 12.18
N ILE A 78 -14.79 15.25 11.02
CA ILE A 78 -16.01 14.72 10.40
C ILE A 78 -15.85 13.26 10.02
N TYR A 79 -14.71 12.89 9.42
CA TYR A 79 -14.42 11.51 9.05
C TYR A 79 -14.34 10.59 10.29
N CYS A 80 -13.70 11.04 11.37
CA CYS A 80 -13.63 10.32 12.64
C CYS A 80 -15.04 10.09 13.24
N ILE A 81 -15.87 11.14 13.27
CA ILE A 81 -17.26 11.02 13.75
C ILE A 81 -18.02 10.00 12.91
N LEU A 82 -17.88 10.04 11.58
CA LEU A 82 -18.54 9.10 10.68
C LEU A 82 -18.12 7.65 10.95
N LEU A 83 -16.81 7.40 11.13
CA LEU A 83 -16.32 6.05 11.46
C LEU A 83 -16.84 5.56 12.82
N ILE A 84 -16.92 6.44 13.82
CA ILE A 84 -17.50 6.11 15.14
C ILE A 84 -18.98 5.80 15.02
N LEU A 85 -19.72 6.59 14.23
CA LEU A 85 -21.15 6.35 13.99
C LEU A 85 -21.38 5.02 13.25
N SER A 86 -20.60 4.75 12.20
CA SER A 86 -20.65 3.47 11.49
C SER A 86 -20.35 2.29 12.43
N MET A 87 -19.28 2.38 13.22
CA MET A 87 -18.91 1.35 14.19
C MET A 87 -20.03 1.13 15.24
N GLY A 88 -20.56 2.20 15.82
CA GLY A 88 -21.63 2.12 16.80
C GLY A 88 -22.91 1.53 16.23
N TYR A 89 -23.30 1.95 15.03
CA TYR A 89 -24.45 1.40 14.30
C TYR A 89 -24.27 -0.09 14.01
N GLY A 90 -23.07 -0.48 13.51
CA GLY A 90 -22.77 -1.87 13.21
C GLY A 90 -22.76 -2.76 14.46
N LEU A 91 -22.17 -2.31 15.57
CA LEU A 91 -22.17 -3.06 16.83
C LEU A 91 -23.58 -3.20 17.42
N TYR A 92 -24.43 -2.18 17.30
CA TYR A 92 -25.80 -2.24 17.77
C TYR A 92 -26.66 -3.25 16.99
N ASN A 93 -26.44 -3.35 15.67
CA ASN A 93 -27.21 -4.23 14.78
C ASN A 93 -26.44 -5.53 14.44
N TYR A 94 -25.39 -5.91 15.19
CA TYR A 94 -24.51 -7.00 14.81
C TYR A 94 -25.18 -8.37 14.98
N PRO A 95 -25.49 -9.11 13.89
CA PRO A 95 -26.27 -10.35 13.99
C PRO A 95 -25.46 -11.55 14.49
N TYR A 96 -24.11 -11.50 14.40
CA TYR A 96 -23.23 -12.64 14.72
C TYR A 96 -22.71 -12.60 16.17
N PHE A 97 -23.36 -11.84 17.06
CA PHE A 97 -22.91 -11.70 18.44
C PHE A 97 -22.93 -13.04 19.17
N ASP A 98 -24.05 -13.76 19.06
CA ASP A 98 -24.23 -15.05 19.70
C ASP A 98 -23.34 -16.14 19.09
N ASP A 99 -23.11 -16.10 17.78
CA ASP A 99 -22.19 -17.02 17.07
C ASP A 99 -20.75 -16.84 17.55
N ILE A 100 -20.33 -15.62 17.86
CA ILE A 100 -19.00 -15.35 18.41
C ILE A 100 -18.92 -15.86 19.86
N LEU A 101 -19.94 -15.63 20.68
CA LEU A 101 -19.94 -16.06 22.08
C LEU A 101 -20.03 -17.60 22.23
N SER A 102 -20.75 -18.27 21.34
CA SER A 102 -20.83 -19.74 21.29
C SER A 102 -19.64 -20.41 20.62
N GLY A 103 -18.82 -19.62 19.91
CA GLY A 103 -17.64 -20.08 19.20
C GLY A 103 -16.45 -20.40 20.12
N PRO A 104 -15.31 -20.88 19.55
CA PRO A 104 -14.12 -21.20 20.31
C PRO A 104 -13.59 -19.98 21.07
N TYR A 105 -13.33 -20.14 22.37
CA TYR A 105 -12.74 -19.03 23.15
C TYR A 105 -11.33 -18.65 22.67
N GLU A 106 -10.59 -19.63 22.15
CA GLU A 106 -9.25 -19.48 21.56
C GLU A 106 -9.24 -18.63 20.28
N GLN A 107 -10.39 -18.24 19.74
CA GLN A 107 -10.47 -17.30 18.62
C GLN A 107 -9.75 -15.96 18.90
N VAL A 108 -9.49 -15.64 20.18
CA VAL A 108 -8.69 -14.48 20.61
C VAL A 108 -7.61 -14.93 21.61
N ASP A 109 -6.45 -15.34 21.12
CA ASP A 109 -5.34 -15.89 21.94
C ASP A 109 -4.95 -14.98 23.12
N LYS A 110 -5.01 -13.66 22.93
CA LYS A 110 -4.63 -12.68 23.95
C LYS A 110 -5.58 -12.67 25.17
N LEU A 111 -6.81 -13.11 25.00
CA LEU A 111 -7.78 -13.12 26.10
C LEU A 111 -7.47 -14.20 27.13
N ASN A 112 -6.86 -15.32 26.76
CA ASN A 112 -6.42 -16.34 27.68
C ASN A 112 -5.39 -15.78 28.68
N HIS A 113 -4.41 -15.03 28.19
CA HIS A 113 -3.42 -14.38 29.06
C HIS A 113 -4.06 -13.33 29.97
N LEU A 114 -4.98 -12.51 29.41
CA LEU A 114 -5.70 -11.49 30.19
C LEU A 114 -6.59 -12.15 31.26
N TYR A 115 -7.32 -13.20 30.91
CA TYR A 115 -8.17 -13.95 31.83
C TYR A 115 -7.35 -14.50 32.99
N ASN A 116 -6.26 -15.21 32.71
CA ASN A 116 -5.39 -15.77 33.75
C ASN A 116 -4.80 -14.68 34.66
N PHE A 117 -4.40 -13.54 34.07
CA PHE A 117 -3.91 -12.40 34.81
C PHE A 117 -4.99 -11.85 35.78
N LEU A 118 -6.21 -11.62 35.29
CA LEU A 118 -7.32 -11.10 36.12
C LEU A 118 -7.74 -12.09 37.22
N GLN A 119 -7.73 -13.39 36.95
CA GLN A 119 -7.99 -14.43 37.97
C GLN A 119 -6.92 -14.42 39.07
N GLY A 120 -5.66 -14.14 38.72
CA GLY A 120 -4.58 -13.96 39.70
C GLY A 120 -4.81 -12.82 40.70
N PHE A 121 -5.66 -11.85 40.36
CA PHE A 121 -6.10 -10.74 41.23
C PHE A 121 -7.50 -10.99 41.86
N ASN A 122 -8.06 -12.19 41.74
CA ASN A 122 -9.42 -12.53 42.19
C ASN A 122 -10.52 -11.62 41.67
N LEU A 123 -10.35 -11.09 40.42
CA LEU A 123 -11.35 -10.25 39.79
C LEU A 123 -12.43 -11.11 39.12
N PRO A 124 -13.73 -10.81 39.30
CA PRO A 124 -14.85 -11.67 38.88
C PRO A 124 -15.20 -11.49 37.39
N PHE A 125 -14.22 -11.63 36.52
CA PHE A 125 -14.44 -11.59 35.07
C PHE A 125 -14.65 -13.01 34.53
N THR A 126 -15.72 -13.21 33.76
CA THR A 126 -15.94 -14.42 32.97
C THR A 126 -15.24 -14.35 31.61
N ARG A 127 -15.01 -15.52 30.99
CA ARG A 127 -14.45 -15.58 29.61
C ARG A 127 -15.37 -14.90 28.62
N GLU A 128 -16.66 -15.08 28.72
CA GLU A 128 -17.68 -14.45 27.84
C GLU A 128 -17.68 -12.92 27.98
N ALA A 129 -17.60 -12.41 29.21
CA ALA A 129 -17.51 -10.96 29.45
C ALA A 129 -16.26 -10.36 28.80
N LEU A 130 -15.12 -11.05 28.87
CA LEU A 130 -13.89 -10.61 28.21
C LEU A 130 -13.99 -10.65 26.66
N LEU A 131 -14.64 -11.69 26.12
CA LEU A 131 -14.86 -11.81 24.68
C LEU A 131 -15.80 -10.71 24.19
N SER A 132 -16.91 -10.46 24.89
CA SER A 132 -17.85 -9.36 24.59
C SER A 132 -17.15 -8.00 24.63
N PHE A 133 -16.31 -7.77 25.63
CA PHE A 133 -15.51 -6.55 25.71
C PHE A 133 -14.54 -6.43 24.53
N TRP A 134 -13.90 -7.54 24.13
CA TRP A 134 -12.97 -7.54 23.01
C TRP A 134 -13.64 -7.25 21.65
N MET A 135 -14.90 -7.65 21.47
CA MET A 135 -15.68 -7.32 20.28
C MET A 135 -15.85 -5.80 20.10
N ILE A 136 -15.86 -5.04 21.19
CA ILE A 136 -15.89 -3.56 21.15
C ILE A 136 -14.48 -2.98 20.99
N VAL A 137 -13.50 -3.52 21.71
CA VAL A 137 -12.12 -2.99 21.72
C VAL A 137 -11.43 -3.16 20.37
N ARG A 138 -11.68 -4.28 19.67
CA ARG A 138 -11.03 -4.57 18.39
C ARG A 138 -11.39 -3.54 17.30
N PRO A 139 -12.66 -3.20 17.04
CA PRO A 139 -13.00 -2.11 16.10
C PRO A 139 -12.44 -0.75 16.52
N VAL A 140 -12.45 -0.41 17.81
CA VAL A 140 -11.85 0.82 18.33
C VAL A 140 -10.35 0.87 18.03
N LYS A 141 -9.63 -0.25 18.23
CA LYS A 141 -8.21 -0.33 17.85
C LYS A 141 -8.02 -0.11 16.36
N GLY A 142 -8.85 -0.73 15.50
CA GLY A 142 -8.83 -0.51 14.05
C GLY A 142 -9.02 0.96 13.69
N LEU A 143 -10.00 1.62 14.29
CA LEU A 143 -10.26 3.04 14.14
C LEU A 143 -9.04 3.90 14.51
N LEU A 144 -8.43 3.63 15.66
CA LEU A 144 -7.23 4.38 16.09
C LEU A 144 -6.06 4.21 15.13
N LEU A 145 -5.88 3.02 14.56
CA LEU A 145 -4.84 2.77 13.55
C LEU A 145 -5.11 3.52 12.24
N ASP A 146 -6.36 3.53 11.77
CA ASP A 146 -6.74 4.26 10.56
C ASP A 146 -6.58 5.77 10.72
N LEU A 147 -6.94 6.27 11.90
CA LEU A 147 -6.69 7.66 12.27
C LEU A 147 -5.20 7.98 12.35
N LEU A 148 -4.38 7.07 12.83
CA LEU A 148 -2.93 7.23 12.84
C LEU A 148 -2.37 7.39 11.42
N TYR A 149 -2.83 6.58 10.45
CA TYR A 149 -2.43 6.74 9.04
C TYR A 149 -2.81 8.11 8.49
N THR A 150 -4.07 8.48 8.66
CA THR A 150 -4.60 9.73 8.10
C THR A 150 -3.96 10.96 8.76
N PHE A 151 -3.91 10.96 10.10
CA PHE A 151 -3.50 12.14 10.86
C PHE A 151 -2.01 12.24 11.01
N VAL A 152 -1.39 11.17 11.54
CA VAL A 152 0.01 11.24 11.92
C VAL A 152 0.85 11.36 10.68
N PHE A 153 0.60 10.51 9.69
CA PHE A 153 1.49 10.48 8.55
C PHE A 153 1.16 11.58 7.55
N SER A 154 -0.05 11.68 7.04
CA SER A 154 -0.38 12.68 6.04
C SER A 154 -0.37 14.12 6.59
N TYR A 155 -1.05 14.35 7.72
CA TYR A 155 -1.13 15.70 8.30
C TYR A 155 0.23 16.20 8.81
N MET A 156 1.03 15.34 9.42
CA MET A 156 2.37 15.71 9.87
C MET A 156 3.26 16.11 8.69
N ILE A 157 3.29 15.31 7.61
CA ILE A 157 4.07 15.63 6.41
C ILE A 157 3.58 16.95 5.80
N TYR A 158 2.26 17.12 5.68
CA TYR A 158 1.69 18.42 5.28
C TYR A 158 2.16 19.56 6.18
N SER A 159 2.10 19.41 7.49
CA SER A 159 2.51 20.42 8.46
C SER A 159 4.00 20.79 8.35
N TRP A 160 4.83 19.80 8.01
CA TRP A 160 6.26 20.01 7.81
C TRP A 160 6.59 20.82 6.56
N TYR A 161 5.88 20.55 5.46
CA TYR A 161 6.22 21.06 4.14
C TYR A 161 5.20 22.05 3.55
N LYS A 162 4.18 22.46 4.29
CA LYS A 162 3.14 23.38 3.80
C LYS A 162 3.66 24.75 3.32
N TYR A 163 4.83 25.17 3.78
CA TYR A 163 5.50 26.42 3.37
C TYR A 163 6.65 26.19 2.40
N ASP A 164 7.14 24.96 2.29
CA ASP A 164 8.27 24.56 1.43
C ASP A 164 8.04 23.16 0.84
N TRP A 165 6.96 23.04 0.10
CA TRP A 165 6.57 21.76 -0.51
C TRP A 165 7.58 21.26 -1.54
N LYS A 166 8.35 22.16 -2.20
CA LYS A 166 9.41 21.80 -3.15
C LYS A 166 10.51 21.03 -2.45
N ARG A 167 10.88 21.42 -1.22
CA ARG A 167 11.84 20.69 -0.41
C ARG A 167 11.33 19.29 -0.04
N GLY A 168 10.05 19.19 0.36
CA GLY A 168 9.43 17.89 0.64
C GLY A 168 9.42 16.97 -0.58
N ALA A 169 9.00 17.48 -1.74
CA ALA A 169 9.00 16.73 -2.99
C ALA A 169 10.42 16.33 -3.45
N PHE A 170 11.41 17.19 -3.25
CA PHE A 170 12.81 16.89 -3.53
C PHE A 170 13.34 15.75 -2.66
N LEU A 171 13.09 15.79 -1.35
CA LEU A 171 13.51 14.73 -0.41
C LEU A 171 12.80 13.42 -0.69
N LEU A 172 11.51 13.46 -1.03
CA LEU A 172 10.77 12.27 -1.47
C LEU A 172 11.40 11.65 -2.70
N ASN A 173 11.71 12.47 -3.71
CA ASN A 173 12.36 12.01 -4.94
C ASN A 173 13.77 11.40 -4.67
N GLN A 174 14.54 12.00 -3.78
CA GLN A 174 15.82 11.41 -3.34
C GLN A 174 15.62 10.07 -2.62
N GLY A 175 14.65 10.00 -1.70
CA GLY A 175 14.29 8.76 -1.01
C GLY A 175 13.88 7.66 -1.96
N VAL A 176 13.06 7.97 -2.96
CA VAL A 176 12.65 7.03 -4.02
C VAL A 176 13.87 6.54 -4.82
N PHE A 177 14.77 7.43 -5.22
CA PHE A 177 15.96 7.01 -5.97
C PHE A 177 16.85 6.06 -5.15
N ILE A 178 17.12 6.40 -3.88
CA ILE A 178 17.89 5.53 -2.97
C ILE A 178 17.20 4.18 -2.80
N SER A 179 15.89 4.17 -2.57
CA SER A 179 15.10 2.94 -2.44
C SER A 179 15.19 2.05 -3.68
N VAL A 180 15.10 2.64 -4.87
CA VAL A 180 15.20 1.89 -6.13
C VAL A 180 16.60 1.30 -6.31
N ILE A 181 17.66 2.01 -5.93
CA ILE A 181 19.02 1.45 -5.96
C ILE A 181 19.13 0.25 -4.99
N ILE A 182 18.56 0.34 -3.78
CA ILE A 182 18.54 -0.78 -2.83
C ILE A 182 17.77 -1.98 -3.40
N ILE A 183 16.57 -1.74 -3.99
CA ILE A 183 15.78 -2.77 -4.67
C ILE A 183 16.61 -3.45 -5.77
N LEU A 184 17.24 -2.68 -6.64
CA LEU A 184 18.04 -3.21 -7.74
C LEU A 184 19.25 -4.00 -7.24
N SER A 185 19.94 -3.52 -6.20
CA SER A 185 21.09 -4.22 -5.62
C SER A 185 20.70 -5.60 -5.08
N TYR A 186 19.56 -5.68 -4.38
CA TYR A 186 19.02 -6.97 -3.93
C TYR A 186 18.56 -7.84 -5.10
N SER A 187 17.85 -7.25 -6.07
CA SER A 187 17.34 -7.97 -7.23
C SER A 187 18.45 -8.61 -8.08
N VAL A 188 19.64 -8.02 -8.12
CA VAL A 188 20.80 -8.64 -8.80
C VAL A 188 21.14 -10.00 -8.18
N ILE A 189 21.15 -10.10 -6.84
CA ILE A 189 21.42 -11.37 -6.16
C ILE A 189 20.31 -12.37 -6.45
N GLU A 190 19.05 -11.92 -6.39
CA GLU A 190 17.89 -12.76 -6.70
C GLU A 190 17.88 -13.23 -8.16
N LEU A 191 18.34 -12.42 -9.13
CA LEU A 191 18.50 -12.83 -10.52
C LEU A 191 19.49 -13.97 -10.69
N PHE A 192 20.65 -13.91 -10.02
CA PHE A 192 21.60 -15.02 -10.04
C PHE A 192 21.03 -16.28 -9.40
N PHE A 193 20.24 -16.13 -8.34
CA PHE A 193 19.52 -17.26 -7.73
C PHE A 193 18.50 -17.87 -8.70
N LEU A 194 17.74 -17.05 -9.43
CA LEU A 194 16.81 -17.53 -10.47
C LEU A 194 17.51 -18.28 -11.60
N LEU A 195 18.77 -17.92 -11.90
CA LEU A 195 19.62 -18.63 -12.87
C LEU A 195 20.26 -19.92 -12.30
N GLY A 196 20.01 -20.26 -11.04
CA GLY A 196 20.47 -21.49 -10.40
C GLY A 196 21.81 -21.35 -9.67
N SER A 197 22.32 -20.13 -9.37
CA SER A 197 23.56 -19.97 -8.59
C SER A 197 23.36 -20.37 -7.14
N VAL A 198 24.17 -21.30 -6.66
CA VAL A 198 24.21 -21.76 -5.26
C VAL A 198 24.74 -20.65 -4.35
N GLU A 199 25.74 -19.90 -4.79
CA GLU A 199 26.33 -18.79 -4.03
C GLU A 199 25.30 -17.70 -3.78
N ALA A 200 24.45 -17.40 -4.76
CA ALA A 200 23.34 -16.45 -4.60
C ALA A 200 22.31 -16.96 -3.59
N ALA A 201 22.01 -18.27 -3.59
CA ALA A 201 21.13 -18.88 -2.59
C ALA A 201 21.71 -18.76 -1.19
N ASP A 202 23.02 -19.01 -1.01
CA ASP A 202 23.72 -18.87 0.27
C ASP A 202 23.67 -17.43 0.78
N ILE A 203 23.95 -16.45 -0.09
CA ILE A 203 23.86 -15.03 0.26
C ILE A 203 22.44 -14.66 0.69
N LEU A 204 21.43 -15.07 -0.07
CA LEU A 204 20.04 -14.79 0.28
C LEU A 204 19.64 -15.48 1.59
N SER A 205 20.12 -16.67 1.89
CA SER A 205 19.83 -17.38 3.15
C SER A 205 20.34 -16.60 4.37
N VAL A 206 21.44 -15.87 4.24
CA VAL A 206 22.02 -15.02 5.30
C VAL A 206 21.26 -13.70 5.43
N ILE A 207 20.91 -13.06 4.31
CA ILE A 207 20.34 -11.69 4.30
C ILE A 207 18.85 -11.68 4.68
N ASN A 208 18.11 -12.64 4.19
CA ASN A 208 16.66 -12.58 4.25
C ASN A 208 16.03 -12.73 5.64
N PRO A 209 16.61 -13.45 6.62
CA PRO A 209 16.12 -13.41 8.00
C PRO A 209 16.07 -12.00 8.60
N TYR A 210 16.85 -11.05 8.04
CA TYR A 210 16.89 -9.64 8.46
C TYR A 210 15.99 -8.71 7.65
N ILE A 211 15.45 -9.19 6.50
CA ILE A 211 14.64 -8.39 5.58
C ILE A 211 13.19 -8.85 5.57
N HIS A 212 12.98 -10.18 5.54
CA HIS A 212 11.67 -10.77 5.42
C HIS A 212 11.21 -11.43 6.71
N GLN A 213 9.93 -11.27 7.00
CA GLN A 213 9.27 -12.05 8.03
C GLN A 213 9.15 -13.50 7.53
N ILE A 214 9.76 -14.44 8.24
CA ILE A 214 9.62 -15.87 7.97
C ILE A 214 8.34 -16.32 8.67
N THR A 215 7.36 -16.78 7.90
CA THR A 215 6.16 -17.42 8.42
C THR A 215 6.38 -18.93 8.50
N ASN A 216 5.51 -19.64 9.25
CA ASN A 216 5.57 -21.07 9.53
C ASN A 216 5.39 -21.96 8.29
N GLY A 217 6.06 -21.73 7.21
CA GLY A 217 5.81 -22.43 5.97
C GLY A 217 7.02 -22.63 5.10
N ASP A 218 8.23 -22.62 5.61
CA ASP A 218 9.47 -23.00 4.92
C ASP A 218 9.64 -22.46 3.48
N TRP A 219 8.92 -21.39 3.13
CA TRP A 219 9.05 -20.78 1.81
C TRP A 219 10.23 -19.80 1.73
N TRP A 220 11.26 -20.19 2.42
CA TRP A 220 12.49 -19.44 2.60
C TRP A 220 13.74 -20.34 2.53
N PRO A 221 14.77 -19.99 1.78
CA PRO A 221 14.90 -18.91 0.84
C PRO A 221 14.14 -19.15 -0.41
N PRO A 222 13.12 -19.94 -0.49
CA PRO A 222 12.48 -20.09 -1.76
C PRO A 222 11.79 -18.81 -2.15
N LEU A 223 11.65 -18.67 -3.42
CA LEU A 223 10.73 -17.76 -4.05
C LEU A 223 9.33 -18.19 -3.64
N LEU A 224 8.48 -17.23 -3.29
CA LEU A 224 7.07 -17.51 -3.01
C LEU A 224 6.41 -18.22 -4.19
N TRP A 225 6.80 -17.83 -5.40
CA TRP A 225 6.36 -18.41 -6.65
C TRP A 225 7.57 -18.71 -7.54
N TYR A 226 7.66 -19.94 -8.04
CA TYR A 226 8.78 -20.35 -8.88
C TYR A 226 8.93 -19.44 -10.11
N GLY A 227 10.14 -18.99 -10.38
CA GLY A 227 10.46 -18.18 -11.54
C GLY A 227 9.87 -16.76 -11.53
N GLN A 228 9.50 -16.23 -10.35
CA GLN A 228 9.04 -14.84 -10.20
C GLN A 228 9.97 -14.06 -9.28
N LEU A 229 10.44 -12.91 -9.77
CA LEU A 229 11.19 -11.95 -8.95
C LEU A 229 10.25 -11.22 -8.01
N ARG A 230 10.62 -11.08 -6.75
CA ARG A 230 9.89 -10.28 -5.75
C ARG A 230 10.73 -9.18 -5.10
N SER A 231 12.04 -9.29 -5.21
CA SER A 231 13.00 -8.40 -4.55
C SER A 231 12.76 -8.32 -3.02
N LEU A 232 12.79 -7.13 -2.45
CA LEU A 232 12.58 -6.88 -1.01
C LEU A 232 11.12 -7.02 -0.55
N PHE A 233 10.19 -7.26 -1.46
CA PHE A 233 8.77 -7.31 -1.14
C PHE A 233 8.32 -8.72 -0.76
N ALA A 234 7.30 -8.81 0.08
CA ALA A 234 6.72 -10.10 0.47
C ALA A 234 6.13 -10.85 -0.73
N GLU A 235 5.57 -10.10 -1.69
CA GLU A 235 4.95 -10.64 -2.90
C GLU A 235 5.38 -9.86 -4.15
N PRO A 236 5.42 -10.52 -5.34
CA PRO A 236 5.70 -9.85 -6.61
C PRO A 236 4.73 -8.70 -6.94
N SER A 237 3.45 -8.81 -6.55
CA SER A 237 2.44 -7.76 -6.72
C SER A 237 2.79 -6.47 -5.97
N TYR A 238 3.42 -6.57 -4.81
CA TYR A 238 3.84 -5.42 -4.01
C TYR A 238 5.00 -4.66 -4.62
N TYR A 239 5.88 -5.35 -5.36
CA TYR A 239 6.84 -4.68 -6.23
C TYR A 239 6.11 -3.78 -7.24
N GLY A 240 5.05 -4.30 -7.88
CA GLY A 240 4.22 -3.55 -8.83
C GLY A 240 3.56 -2.32 -8.20
N ILE A 241 2.98 -2.45 -7.01
CA ILE A 241 2.38 -1.33 -6.27
C ILE A 241 3.44 -0.27 -5.92
N TYR A 242 4.62 -0.71 -5.44
CA TYR A 242 5.70 0.24 -5.16
C TYR A 242 6.23 0.89 -6.45
N SER A 243 6.30 0.16 -7.56
CA SER A 243 6.73 0.72 -8.85
C SER A 243 5.79 1.81 -9.34
N ALA A 244 4.48 1.67 -9.14
CA ALA A 244 3.51 2.71 -9.46
C ALA A 244 3.70 4.00 -8.63
N PHE A 245 4.29 3.89 -7.45
CA PHE A 245 4.74 5.06 -6.72
C PHE A 245 6.05 5.61 -7.26
N ALA A 246 7.05 4.75 -7.50
CA ALA A 246 8.44 5.15 -7.71
C ALA A 246 8.76 5.56 -9.16
N MET A 247 8.17 4.88 -10.14
CA MET A 247 8.50 5.05 -11.56
C MET A 247 8.29 6.48 -12.08
N PRO A 248 7.19 7.17 -11.78
CA PRO A 248 7.00 8.56 -12.20
C PRO A 248 8.07 9.51 -11.63
N TRP A 249 8.57 9.27 -10.42
CA TRP A 249 9.65 10.06 -9.83
C TRP A 249 11.00 9.82 -10.53
N LEU A 250 11.27 8.60 -11.00
CA LEU A 250 12.43 8.29 -11.83
C LEU A 250 12.32 9.00 -13.20
N TRP A 251 11.13 8.99 -13.82
CA TRP A 251 10.88 9.73 -15.07
C TRP A 251 11.09 11.23 -14.90
N TYR A 252 10.59 11.80 -13.81
CA TYR A 252 10.83 13.21 -13.46
C TYR A 252 12.32 13.50 -13.34
N SER A 253 13.06 12.66 -12.63
CA SER A 253 14.51 12.82 -12.44
C SER A 253 15.27 12.70 -13.76
N PHE A 254 14.96 11.74 -14.61
CA PHE A 254 15.53 11.58 -15.95
C PHE A 254 15.31 12.81 -16.82
N ILE A 255 14.10 13.37 -16.79
CA ILE A 255 13.74 14.54 -17.59
C ILE A 255 14.49 15.79 -17.13
N LYS A 256 14.68 15.95 -15.83
CA LYS A 256 15.41 17.09 -15.26
C LYS A 256 16.93 16.95 -15.32
N ALA A 257 17.45 15.75 -15.32
CA ALA A 257 18.88 15.49 -15.29
C ALA A 257 19.58 15.86 -16.59
N HIS A 258 20.88 16.17 -16.50
CA HIS A 258 21.78 16.46 -17.60
C HIS A 258 23.03 15.58 -17.51
N GLY A 259 23.73 15.40 -18.63
CA GLY A 259 25.03 14.71 -18.69
C GLY A 259 24.97 13.29 -18.13
N GLN A 260 25.91 12.95 -17.25
CA GLN A 260 26.06 11.62 -16.67
C GLN A 260 24.83 11.19 -15.85
N TRP A 261 24.24 12.08 -15.09
CA TRP A 261 23.06 11.77 -14.28
C TRP A 261 21.86 11.32 -15.11
N ARG A 262 21.67 11.90 -16.30
CA ARG A 262 20.62 11.43 -17.22
C ARG A 262 20.84 9.98 -17.65
N ARG A 263 22.09 9.59 -17.92
CA ARG A 263 22.42 8.20 -18.28
C ARG A 263 22.16 7.26 -17.12
N ILE A 264 22.53 7.66 -15.89
CA ILE A 264 22.28 6.88 -14.66
C ILE A 264 20.78 6.68 -14.48
N TYR A 265 19.95 7.73 -14.54
CA TYR A 265 18.51 7.59 -14.41
C TYR A 265 17.91 6.75 -15.56
N GLY A 266 18.40 6.88 -16.78
CA GLY A 266 17.96 6.04 -17.91
C GLY A 266 18.25 4.56 -17.67
N LEU A 267 19.46 4.24 -17.23
CA LEU A 267 19.82 2.87 -16.84
C LEU A 267 18.98 2.36 -15.67
N THR A 268 18.75 3.20 -14.66
CA THR A 268 17.89 2.84 -13.51
C THR A 268 16.46 2.54 -13.94
N ILE A 269 15.88 3.36 -14.83
CA ILE A 269 14.53 3.12 -15.40
C ILE A 269 14.50 1.78 -16.15
N PHE A 270 15.50 1.52 -16.99
CA PHE A 270 15.60 0.25 -17.72
C PHE A 270 15.66 -0.95 -16.77
N LEU A 271 16.58 -0.95 -15.80
CA LEU A 271 16.76 -2.05 -14.87
C LEU A 271 15.54 -2.25 -13.96
N PHE A 272 14.95 -1.15 -13.49
CA PHE A 272 13.77 -1.23 -12.62
C PHE A 272 12.54 -1.75 -13.38
N SER A 273 12.36 -1.33 -14.66
CA SER A 273 11.33 -1.89 -15.54
C SER A 273 11.59 -3.36 -15.88
N PHE A 274 12.85 -3.73 -16.13
CA PHE A 274 13.26 -5.11 -16.38
C PHE A 274 12.88 -6.02 -15.20
N CYS A 275 13.24 -5.64 -13.98
CA CYS A 275 12.84 -6.37 -12.76
C CYS A 275 11.31 -6.39 -12.59
N LEU A 276 10.60 -5.30 -12.92
CA LEU A 276 9.14 -5.26 -12.88
C LEU A 276 8.52 -6.34 -13.77
N PHE A 277 9.00 -6.52 -15.00
CA PHE A 277 8.48 -7.55 -15.88
C PHE A 277 8.85 -8.97 -15.44
N LEU A 278 9.99 -9.14 -14.76
CA LEU A 278 10.37 -10.43 -14.16
C LEU A 278 9.51 -10.83 -12.96
N THR A 279 8.78 -9.90 -12.35
CA THR A 279 7.80 -10.25 -11.30
C THR A 279 6.68 -11.14 -11.83
N LYS A 280 6.40 -11.12 -13.14
CA LYS A 280 5.25 -11.79 -13.77
C LYS A 280 3.92 -11.47 -13.05
N ALA A 281 3.88 -10.37 -12.30
CA ALA A 281 2.70 -9.95 -11.56
C ALA A 281 1.78 -9.12 -12.45
N ARG A 282 0.53 -9.56 -12.60
CA ARG A 282 -0.48 -8.86 -13.41
C ARG A 282 -0.71 -7.43 -12.95
N THR A 283 -0.79 -7.23 -11.63
CA THR A 283 -0.94 -5.91 -11.01
C THR A 283 0.20 -4.98 -11.43
N ALA A 284 1.46 -5.48 -11.46
CA ALA A 284 2.62 -4.69 -11.85
C ALA A 284 2.52 -4.19 -13.31
N VAL A 285 2.18 -5.10 -14.22
CA VAL A 285 2.06 -4.79 -15.66
C VAL A 285 0.89 -3.83 -15.91
N LEU A 286 -0.26 -4.05 -15.25
CA LEU A 286 -1.44 -3.20 -15.39
C LEU A 286 -1.16 -1.76 -14.90
N LEU A 287 -0.62 -1.61 -13.70
CA LEU A 287 -0.30 -0.30 -13.12
C LEU A 287 0.71 0.45 -13.98
N PHE A 288 1.81 -0.21 -14.37
CA PHE A 288 2.84 0.38 -15.21
C PHE A 288 2.29 0.82 -16.58
N SER A 289 1.44 -0.01 -17.22
CA SER A 289 0.80 0.32 -18.48
C SER A 289 -0.15 1.53 -18.32
N GLY A 290 -0.95 1.58 -17.26
CA GLY A 290 -1.81 2.71 -16.94
C GLY A 290 -1.02 4.01 -16.74
N GLU A 291 0.11 3.95 -16.07
CA GLU A 291 1.01 5.11 -15.90
C GLU A 291 1.61 5.58 -17.23
N LEU A 292 2.02 4.65 -18.10
CA LEU A 292 2.51 5.00 -19.44
C LEU A 292 1.41 5.66 -20.27
N VAL A 293 0.15 5.21 -20.17
CA VAL A 293 -0.98 5.87 -20.84
C VAL A 293 -1.17 7.28 -20.31
N LEU A 294 -1.19 7.49 -18.99
CA LEU A 294 -1.28 8.82 -18.41
C LEU A 294 -0.10 9.71 -18.82
N PHE A 295 1.11 9.16 -18.84
CA PHE A 295 2.29 9.90 -19.29
C PHE A 295 2.19 10.28 -20.76
N THR A 296 1.67 9.37 -21.61
CA THR A 296 1.41 9.67 -23.04
C THR A 296 0.45 10.85 -23.18
N LEU A 297 -0.65 10.85 -22.45
CA LEU A 297 -1.62 11.96 -22.47
C LEU A 297 -0.95 13.28 -22.07
N TYR A 298 -0.16 13.32 -21.01
CA TYR A 298 0.59 14.52 -20.63
C TYR A 298 1.65 14.90 -21.66
N ALA A 299 2.34 13.93 -22.29
CA ALA A 299 3.32 14.20 -23.32
C ALA A 299 2.70 14.78 -24.60
N LEU A 300 1.47 14.40 -24.92
CA LEU A 300 0.72 14.99 -26.04
C LEU A 300 0.24 16.43 -25.74
N ILE A 301 -0.15 16.70 -24.50
CA ILE A 301 -0.58 18.05 -24.05
C ILE A 301 0.64 18.99 -23.96
N TYR A 302 1.75 18.54 -23.37
CA TYR A 302 2.94 19.33 -23.10
C TYR A 302 4.12 18.92 -24.01
N ARG A 303 3.88 18.82 -25.33
CA ARG A 303 4.82 18.30 -26.35
C ARG A 303 6.22 18.89 -26.25
N HIS A 304 6.33 20.21 -26.11
CA HIS A 304 7.60 20.92 -26.04
C HIS A 304 8.48 20.53 -24.85
N LEU A 305 7.86 20.10 -23.73
CA LEU A 305 8.58 19.69 -22.51
C LEU A 305 8.90 18.20 -22.47
N LEU A 306 8.01 17.36 -23.00
CA LEU A 306 7.98 15.94 -22.68
C LEU A 306 8.27 15.03 -23.86
N LEU A 307 7.83 15.35 -25.08
CA LEU A 307 7.72 14.38 -26.18
C LEU A 307 9.03 13.65 -26.52
N LYS A 308 10.15 14.37 -26.65
CA LYS A 308 11.45 13.76 -26.97
C LYS A 308 11.94 12.82 -25.85
N LYS A 309 11.75 13.22 -24.59
CA LYS A 309 12.20 12.47 -23.41
C LYS A 309 11.29 11.29 -23.13
N TYR A 310 9.99 11.46 -23.39
CA TYR A 310 9.02 10.37 -23.37
C TYR A 310 9.40 9.25 -24.34
N GLY A 311 9.78 9.57 -25.58
CA GLY A 311 10.22 8.57 -26.55
C GLY A 311 11.39 7.72 -26.06
N ILE A 312 12.36 8.32 -25.34
CA ILE A 312 13.50 7.58 -24.76
C ILE A 312 13.02 6.68 -23.61
N ILE A 313 12.16 7.17 -22.72
CA ILE A 313 11.61 6.39 -21.61
C ILE A 313 10.80 5.20 -22.15
N LEU A 314 9.97 5.42 -23.14
CA LEU A 314 9.19 4.37 -23.81
C LEU A 314 10.12 3.32 -24.44
N LEU A 315 11.17 3.75 -25.14
CA LEU A 315 12.18 2.84 -25.70
C LEU A 315 12.87 2.01 -24.61
N CYS A 316 13.29 2.64 -23.50
CA CYS A 316 13.86 1.91 -22.36
C CYS A 316 12.88 0.86 -21.79
N SER A 317 11.59 1.20 -21.70
CA SER A 317 10.56 0.28 -21.20
C SER A 317 10.32 -0.90 -22.16
N ILE A 318 10.30 -0.64 -23.46
CA ILE A 318 10.18 -1.67 -24.51
C ILE A 318 11.40 -2.60 -24.48
N LEU A 319 12.60 -2.05 -24.44
CA LEU A 319 13.83 -2.84 -24.34
C LEU A 319 13.86 -3.68 -23.06
N ALA A 320 13.44 -3.12 -21.94
CA ALA A 320 13.32 -3.85 -20.67
C ALA A 320 12.33 -5.03 -20.78
N PHE A 321 11.19 -4.82 -21.43
CA PHE A 321 10.19 -5.88 -21.68
C PHE A 321 10.77 -7.01 -22.53
N PHE A 322 11.39 -6.72 -23.68
CA PHE A 322 11.99 -7.76 -24.52
C PHE A 322 13.16 -8.48 -23.82
N SER A 323 14.00 -7.73 -23.09
CA SER A 323 15.09 -8.34 -22.33
C SER A 323 14.57 -9.28 -21.24
N SER A 324 13.46 -8.92 -20.58
CA SER A 324 12.85 -9.80 -19.57
C SER A 324 12.26 -11.07 -20.17
N THR A 325 11.65 -11.02 -21.35
CA THR A 325 11.14 -12.23 -22.03
C THR A 325 12.27 -13.17 -22.47
N ILE A 326 13.41 -12.62 -22.92
CA ILE A 326 14.61 -13.41 -23.23
C ILE A 326 15.14 -14.10 -21.97
N PHE A 327 15.23 -13.37 -20.85
CA PHE A 327 15.69 -13.91 -19.57
C PHE A 327 14.77 -15.05 -19.07
N ILE A 328 13.46 -14.88 -19.12
CA ILE A 328 12.48 -15.89 -18.73
C ILE A 328 12.63 -17.18 -19.56
N ASN A 329 12.85 -17.05 -20.87
CA ASN A 329 13.04 -18.20 -21.73
C ASN A 329 14.36 -18.94 -21.45
N HIS A 330 15.42 -18.21 -21.13
CA HIS A 330 16.71 -18.80 -20.76
C HIS A 330 16.60 -19.56 -19.41
N GLU A 331 15.93 -18.98 -18.42
CA GLU A 331 15.64 -19.63 -17.13
C GLU A 331 14.85 -20.93 -17.32
N ALA A 332 13.82 -20.90 -18.17
CA ALA A 332 13.00 -22.06 -18.46
C ALA A 332 13.78 -23.23 -19.12
N GLN A 333 14.73 -22.90 -20.00
CA GLN A 333 15.59 -23.90 -20.63
C GLN A 333 16.55 -24.56 -19.63
N ASN A 334 17.14 -23.77 -18.73
CA ASN A 334 18.08 -24.28 -17.72
C ASN A 334 17.41 -25.19 -16.69
N ALA A 335 16.14 -24.93 -16.36
CA ALA A 335 15.37 -25.74 -15.39
C ALA A 335 14.95 -27.11 -15.90
N LYS A 336 15.34 -27.51 -17.12
CA LYS A 336 14.91 -28.78 -17.80
C LYS A 336 13.39 -29.00 -17.81
N ASN A 337 12.63 -27.97 -17.56
CA ASN A 337 11.18 -28.02 -17.62
C ASN A 337 10.73 -27.81 -19.08
N THR A 338 9.82 -28.62 -19.56
CA THR A 338 9.10 -28.47 -20.84
C THR A 338 8.16 -27.26 -20.81
N LEU A 339 8.63 -26.12 -20.27
CA LEU A 339 7.87 -24.91 -20.21
C LEU A 339 7.72 -24.34 -21.63
N LYS A 340 6.51 -23.98 -21.98
CA LYS A 340 6.21 -23.26 -23.23
C LYS A 340 7.12 -22.06 -23.37
N ILE A 341 7.73 -21.87 -24.53
CA ILE A 341 8.46 -20.67 -24.87
C ILE A 341 7.53 -19.47 -24.65
N THR A 342 7.94 -18.55 -23.77
CA THR A 342 7.17 -17.34 -23.50
C THR A 342 7.42 -16.34 -24.61
N THR A 343 6.45 -16.14 -25.49
CA THR A 343 6.47 -15.07 -26.49
C THR A 343 6.00 -13.77 -25.85
N ALA A 344 6.31 -12.61 -26.46
CA ALA A 344 5.79 -11.32 -26.01
C ALA A 344 4.25 -11.31 -25.97
N GLU A 345 3.62 -11.95 -26.96
CA GLU A 345 2.17 -12.09 -27.04
C GLU A 345 1.61 -12.95 -25.90
N SER A 346 2.21 -14.13 -25.63
CA SER A 346 1.78 -14.98 -24.51
C SER A 346 2.00 -14.32 -23.16
N TYR A 347 3.10 -13.58 -22.99
CA TYR A 347 3.33 -12.80 -21.77
C TYR A 347 2.25 -11.74 -21.54
N LEU A 348 1.89 -10.98 -22.58
CA LEU A 348 0.84 -9.95 -22.49
C LEU A 348 -0.54 -10.58 -22.26
N ALA A 349 -0.84 -11.68 -22.97
CA ALA A 349 -2.09 -12.43 -22.78
C ALA A 349 -2.21 -12.95 -21.32
N ASP A 350 -1.14 -13.52 -20.79
CA ASP A 350 -1.13 -14.08 -19.44
C ASP A 350 -1.13 -13.03 -18.32
N ASN A 351 -0.57 -11.85 -18.54
CA ASN A 351 -0.39 -10.83 -17.50
C ASN A 351 -1.26 -9.57 -17.67
N MET A 352 -1.80 -9.27 -18.83
CA MET A 352 -2.74 -8.16 -19.04
C MET A 352 -4.16 -8.67 -19.29
N MET A 353 -4.37 -9.50 -20.31
CA MET A 353 -5.72 -9.92 -20.69
C MET A 353 -6.34 -10.86 -19.64
N SER A 354 -5.51 -11.64 -18.95
CA SER A 354 -5.99 -12.54 -17.90
C SER A 354 -6.36 -11.83 -16.58
N VAL A 355 -6.14 -10.53 -16.45
CA VAL A 355 -6.61 -9.78 -15.26
C VAL A 355 -8.13 -9.84 -15.14
N ALA A 356 -8.84 -9.72 -16.26
CA ALA A 356 -10.31 -9.78 -16.29
C ALA A 356 -10.86 -11.23 -16.36
N SER A 357 -9.99 -12.24 -16.50
CA SER A 357 -10.43 -13.64 -16.62
C SER A 357 -10.75 -14.25 -15.26
N THR A 358 -11.92 -14.85 -15.14
CA THR A 358 -12.34 -15.66 -14.00
C THR A 358 -11.82 -17.10 -14.05
N ASP A 359 -11.12 -17.51 -15.13
CA ASP A 359 -10.64 -18.88 -15.31
C ASP A 359 -9.48 -19.20 -14.37
N LYS A 360 -8.69 -18.18 -13.94
CA LYS A 360 -7.59 -18.40 -13.00
C LYS A 360 -8.12 -18.43 -11.56
N ARG A 361 -7.80 -19.50 -10.84
CA ARG A 361 -8.24 -19.80 -9.48
C ARG A 361 -8.10 -18.61 -8.50
N SER A 362 -6.93 -17.95 -8.46
CA SER A 362 -6.70 -16.85 -7.54
C SER A 362 -7.48 -15.58 -7.90
N ASN A 363 -7.78 -15.33 -9.19
CA ASN A 363 -8.64 -14.24 -9.60
C ASN A 363 -10.08 -14.48 -9.13
N ARG A 364 -10.59 -15.70 -9.31
CA ARG A 364 -11.95 -16.08 -8.89
C ARG A 364 -12.12 -15.85 -7.39
N ALA A 365 -11.15 -16.29 -6.56
CA ALA A 365 -11.19 -16.04 -5.13
C ALA A 365 -11.23 -14.54 -4.78
N ARG A 366 -10.37 -13.74 -5.44
CA ARG A 366 -10.33 -12.28 -5.23
C ARG A 366 -11.64 -11.60 -5.61
N TYR A 367 -12.14 -11.89 -6.82
CA TYR A 367 -13.39 -11.30 -7.30
C TYR A 367 -14.59 -11.71 -6.44
N SER A 368 -14.66 -12.96 -5.98
CA SER A 368 -15.74 -13.41 -5.10
C SER A 368 -15.77 -12.66 -3.77
N ILE A 369 -14.60 -12.37 -3.17
CA ILE A 369 -14.55 -11.56 -1.94
C ILE A 369 -14.93 -10.10 -2.23
N MET A 370 -14.40 -9.51 -3.29
CA MET A 370 -14.73 -8.13 -3.67
C MET A 370 -16.23 -8.00 -3.99
N GLU A 371 -16.82 -9.01 -4.63
CA GLU A 371 -18.26 -9.06 -4.91
C GLU A 371 -19.06 -9.20 -3.62
N ALA A 372 -18.66 -10.06 -2.68
CA ALA A 372 -19.29 -10.17 -1.38
C ALA A 372 -19.25 -8.82 -0.63
N GLU A 373 -18.10 -8.16 -0.59
CA GLU A 373 -17.95 -6.85 0.04
C GLU A 373 -18.81 -5.77 -0.65
N PHE A 374 -18.91 -5.82 -1.98
CA PHE A 374 -19.77 -4.91 -2.73
C PHE A 374 -21.27 -5.15 -2.43
N ARG A 375 -21.70 -6.41 -2.38
CA ARG A 375 -23.09 -6.79 -2.02
C ARG A 375 -23.42 -6.36 -0.60
N ILE A 376 -22.52 -6.58 0.37
CA ILE A 376 -22.65 -6.06 1.75
C ILE A 376 -22.87 -4.55 1.74
N GLY A 377 -22.08 -3.80 0.96
CA GLY A 377 -22.24 -2.37 0.84
C GLY A 377 -23.55 -1.93 0.20
N LEU A 378 -24.10 -2.70 -0.76
CA LEU A 378 -25.41 -2.44 -1.37
C LEU A 378 -26.57 -2.64 -0.39
N ASP A 379 -26.50 -3.67 0.46
CA ASP A 379 -27.53 -3.94 1.47
C ASP A 379 -27.45 -2.97 2.66
N HIS A 380 -26.25 -2.41 2.90
CA HIS A 380 -25.99 -1.43 3.96
C HIS A 380 -25.41 -0.11 3.41
N PRO A 381 -26.11 0.61 2.51
CA PRO A 381 -25.51 1.62 1.64
C PRO A 381 -25.04 2.90 2.34
N VAL A 382 -25.60 3.23 3.51
CA VAL A 382 -25.33 4.53 4.17
C VAL A 382 -24.11 4.47 5.08
N LEU A 383 -24.11 3.58 6.08
CA LEU A 383 -23.08 3.45 7.12
C LEU A 383 -22.33 2.12 7.08
N GLY A 384 -22.66 1.23 6.15
CA GLY A 384 -22.11 -0.12 6.08
C GLY A 384 -22.56 -1.00 7.24
N VAL A 385 -21.92 -2.15 7.37
CA VAL A 385 -22.15 -3.10 8.47
C VAL A 385 -21.40 -2.73 9.77
N GLY A 386 -20.69 -1.63 9.74
CA GLY A 386 -19.86 -1.17 10.86
C GLY A 386 -18.37 -1.36 10.61
N TYR A 387 -17.62 -0.30 10.96
CA TYR A 387 -16.19 -0.28 10.80
C TYR A 387 -15.50 -1.48 11.48
N SER A 388 -14.68 -2.22 10.71
CA SER A 388 -13.94 -3.43 11.14
C SER A 388 -14.81 -4.66 11.50
N LEU A 389 -16.08 -4.71 11.07
CA LEU A 389 -17.01 -5.82 11.36
C LEU A 389 -17.32 -6.73 10.17
N ARG A 390 -16.88 -6.38 8.94
CA ARG A 390 -17.24 -7.07 7.68
C ARG A 390 -16.92 -8.58 7.64
N GLN A 391 -15.91 -9.03 8.39
CA GLN A 391 -15.39 -10.40 8.32
C GLN A 391 -16.46 -11.48 8.58
N ALA A 392 -17.41 -11.20 9.46
CA ALA A 392 -18.50 -12.12 9.78
C ALA A 392 -19.53 -12.23 8.66
N TYR A 393 -19.73 -11.15 7.93
CA TYR A 393 -20.72 -11.07 6.85
C TYR A 393 -20.28 -11.74 5.55
N ILE A 394 -18.96 -11.83 5.30
CA ILE A 394 -18.43 -12.32 4.02
C ILE A 394 -19.02 -13.67 3.61
N PRO A 395 -19.09 -14.71 4.50
CA PRO A 395 -19.63 -16.02 4.12
C PRO A 395 -21.06 -15.97 3.54
N ASP A 396 -21.92 -15.12 4.09
CA ASP A 396 -23.34 -15.03 3.70
C ASP A 396 -23.54 -14.29 2.37
N TYR A 397 -22.54 -13.53 1.92
CA TYR A 397 -22.58 -12.73 0.70
C TYR A 397 -21.73 -13.29 -0.46
N LEU A 398 -21.03 -14.42 -0.23
CA LEU A 398 -20.26 -15.06 -1.29
C LEU A 398 -21.18 -15.53 -2.42
N PRO A 399 -20.80 -15.33 -3.71
CA PRO A 399 -21.53 -15.92 -4.83
C PRO A 399 -21.42 -17.45 -4.79
N GLU A 400 -22.43 -18.15 -5.33
CA GLU A 400 -22.49 -19.62 -5.29
C GLU A 400 -21.25 -20.29 -5.89
N GLU A 401 -20.71 -19.72 -6.98
CA GLU A 401 -19.51 -20.25 -7.64
C GLU A 401 -18.25 -20.18 -6.75
N ALA A 402 -18.25 -19.29 -5.75
CA ALA A 402 -17.13 -19.13 -4.81
C ALA A 402 -16.88 -20.41 -4.00
N PHE A 403 -17.95 -21.11 -3.64
CA PHE A 403 -17.84 -22.34 -2.84
C PHE A 403 -17.13 -23.50 -3.54
N SER A 404 -16.92 -23.44 -4.84
CA SER A 404 -16.08 -24.40 -5.58
C SER A 404 -14.58 -24.06 -5.53
N ASN A 405 -14.20 -22.88 -5.00
CA ASN A 405 -12.81 -22.43 -4.98
C ASN A 405 -12.09 -22.86 -3.69
N HIS A 406 -10.99 -23.62 -3.83
CA HIS A 406 -10.23 -24.14 -2.68
C HIS A 406 -9.62 -23.06 -1.76
N GLU A 407 -9.31 -21.86 -2.28
CA GLU A 407 -8.80 -20.78 -1.42
C GLU A 407 -9.92 -20.24 -0.51
N ILE A 408 -11.10 -20.08 -1.08
CA ILE A 408 -12.29 -19.64 -0.32
C ILE A 408 -12.69 -20.71 0.68
N GLN A 409 -12.73 -21.99 0.26
CA GLN A 409 -12.98 -23.10 1.18
C GLN A 409 -12.00 -23.10 2.35
N GLY A 410 -10.70 -22.93 2.07
CA GLY A 410 -9.70 -22.85 3.14
C GLY A 410 -9.92 -21.69 4.13
N TRP A 411 -10.43 -20.55 3.67
CA TRP A 411 -10.78 -19.42 4.56
C TRP A 411 -12.06 -19.68 5.36
N LEU A 412 -13.06 -20.31 4.74
CA LEU A 412 -14.31 -20.71 5.41
C LEU A 412 -14.05 -21.75 6.49
N ASP A 413 -13.30 -22.81 6.16
CA ASP A 413 -12.94 -23.87 7.10
C ASP A 413 -12.12 -23.30 8.26
N PHE A 414 -11.16 -22.42 7.96
CA PHE A 414 -10.38 -21.75 8.97
C PHE A 414 -11.25 -20.89 9.92
N GLN A 415 -12.22 -20.16 9.38
CA GLN A 415 -13.14 -19.36 10.18
C GLN A 415 -14.04 -20.25 11.05
N LYS A 416 -14.55 -21.36 10.49
CA LYS A 416 -15.37 -22.33 11.20
C LYS A 416 -14.63 -22.99 12.37
N GLU A 417 -13.38 -23.38 12.14
CA GLU A 417 -12.55 -24.05 13.16
C GLU A 417 -12.04 -23.09 14.23
N ASN A 418 -11.65 -21.88 13.84
CA ASN A 418 -10.96 -20.94 14.73
C ASN A 418 -11.84 -19.79 15.24
N GLY A 419 -13.09 -19.70 14.78
CA GLY A 419 -14.04 -18.67 15.13
C GLY A 419 -13.97 -17.38 14.29
N ILE A 420 -15.06 -16.63 14.30
CA ILE A 420 -15.27 -15.41 13.49
C ILE A 420 -14.20 -14.35 13.79
N MET A 421 -13.81 -14.20 15.05
CA MET A 421 -12.82 -13.20 15.46
C MET A 421 -11.40 -13.50 14.94
N LYS A 422 -11.12 -14.72 14.52
CA LYS A 422 -9.83 -15.16 13.94
C LYS A 422 -9.87 -15.33 12.43
N SER A 423 -10.95 -14.91 11.78
CA SER A 423 -11.13 -15.02 10.34
C SER A 423 -9.93 -14.50 9.53
N LYS A 424 -9.64 -15.18 8.41
CA LYS A 424 -8.52 -14.87 7.52
C LYS A 424 -8.94 -14.30 6.16
N PHE A 425 -10.20 -13.92 5.96
CA PHE A 425 -10.59 -13.30 4.69
C PHE A 425 -9.74 -12.03 4.44
N PRO A 426 -8.93 -12.01 3.36
CA PRO A 426 -8.03 -10.90 3.11
C PRO A 426 -8.78 -9.64 2.64
N PRO A 427 -8.29 -8.44 2.95
CA PRO A 427 -8.79 -7.21 2.33
C PRO A 427 -8.21 -7.08 0.92
N LEU A 428 -8.98 -7.44 -0.10
CA LEU A 428 -8.53 -7.52 -1.50
C LEU A 428 -8.88 -6.29 -2.35
N GLY A 429 -9.41 -5.26 -1.77
CA GLY A 429 -9.69 -3.98 -2.43
C GLY A 429 -10.11 -2.96 -1.40
N ASP A 430 -9.31 -1.93 -1.19
CA ASP A 430 -9.55 -0.97 -0.10
C ASP A 430 -10.93 -0.29 -0.23
N TYR A 431 -11.37 -0.04 -1.46
CA TYR A 431 -12.66 0.63 -1.71
C TYR A 431 -13.86 -0.27 -1.43
N PHE A 432 -13.77 -1.56 -1.74
CA PHE A 432 -14.83 -2.53 -1.45
C PHE A 432 -14.95 -2.77 0.06
N VAL A 433 -13.81 -2.92 0.73
CA VAL A 433 -13.73 -2.99 2.20
C VAL A 433 -14.41 -1.77 2.84
N ARG A 434 -14.04 -0.55 2.38
CA ARG A 434 -14.62 0.70 2.91
C ARG A 434 -16.11 0.81 2.64
N PHE A 435 -16.55 0.40 1.45
CA PHE A 435 -17.96 0.39 1.12
C PHE A 435 -18.77 -0.58 1.98
N ALA A 436 -18.27 -1.80 2.17
CA ALA A 436 -18.89 -2.79 3.06
C ALA A 436 -18.96 -2.29 4.53
N GLU A 437 -17.85 -1.76 5.04
CA GLU A 437 -17.74 -1.39 6.46
C GLU A 437 -18.42 -0.07 6.80
N THR A 438 -18.36 0.93 5.91
CA THR A 438 -18.75 2.32 6.22
C THR A 438 -19.76 2.91 5.24
N GLY A 439 -20.26 2.09 4.31
CA GLY A 439 -21.20 2.52 3.29
C GLY A 439 -20.63 3.56 2.33
N LEU A 440 -21.50 4.13 1.53
CA LEU A 440 -21.14 5.16 0.54
C LEU A 440 -20.61 6.43 1.19
N LEU A 441 -21.14 6.81 2.36
CA LEU A 441 -20.67 8.00 3.07
C LEU A 441 -19.20 7.86 3.51
N GLY A 442 -18.82 6.72 4.07
CA GLY A 442 -17.46 6.47 4.48
C GLY A 442 -16.50 6.38 3.28
N LEU A 443 -16.90 5.70 2.21
CA LEU A 443 -16.11 5.61 0.99
C LEU A 443 -15.87 7.00 0.35
N ILE A 444 -16.93 7.82 0.22
CA ILE A 444 -16.80 9.20 -0.31
C ILE A 444 -15.86 10.01 0.57
N MET A 445 -16.05 9.97 1.88
CA MET A 445 -15.20 10.71 2.81
C MET A 445 -13.74 10.25 2.79
N PHE A 446 -13.49 8.95 2.58
CA PHE A 446 -12.15 8.41 2.43
C PHE A 446 -11.45 8.90 1.14
N LEU A 447 -12.17 8.93 0.01
CA LEU A 447 -11.63 9.37 -1.28
C LEU A 447 -11.52 10.89 -1.43
N LEU A 448 -12.33 11.65 -0.70
CA LEU A 448 -12.45 13.10 -0.84
C LEU A 448 -11.10 13.86 -0.79
N PRO A 449 -10.18 13.58 0.15
CA PRO A 449 -8.90 14.29 0.20
C PRO A 449 -8.00 13.98 -1.00
N ALA A 450 -8.02 12.74 -1.50
CA ALA A 450 -7.24 12.34 -2.66
C ALA A 450 -7.77 13.01 -3.94
N ILE A 451 -9.08 12.96 -4.14
CA ILE A 451 -9.76 13.64 -5.26
C ILE A 451 -9.49 15.15 -5.20
N TYR A 452 -9.57 15.74 -4.01
CA TYR A 452 -9.29 17.17 -3.83
C TYR A 452 -7.84 17.52 -4.19
N VAL A 453 -6.86 16.73 -3.78
CA VAL A 453 -5.44 16.93 -4.11
C VAL A 453 -5.23 16.84 -5.62
N LEU A 454 -5.74 15.80 -6.27
CA LEU A 454 -5.63 15.64 -7.74
C LEU A 454 -6.30 16.78 -8.48
N PHE A 455 -7.54 17.11 -8.13
CA PHE A 455 -8.28 18.22 -8.75
C PHE A 455 -7.52 19.56 -8.65
N LYS A 456 -7.00 19.88 -7.45
CA LYS A 456 -6.21 21.10 -7.25
C LYS A 456 -4.92 21.09 -8.03
N ASN A 457 -4.27 19.93 -8.13
CA ASN A 457 -3.03 19.79 -8.88
C ASN A 457 -3.27 19.96 -10.39
N ILE A 458 -4.31 19.34 -10.95
CA ILE A 458 -4.73 19.51 -12.35
C ILE A 458 -5.12 20.97 -12.62
N LYS A 459 -5.90 21.59 -11.75
CA LYS A 459 -6.27 23.01 -11.87
C LYS A 459 -5.04 23.93 -11.93
N MET A 460 -3.98 23.59 -11.18
CA MET A 460 -2.73 24.35 -11.23
C MET A 460 -1.97 24.11 -12.56
N LEU A 461 -1.99 22.90 -13.10
CA LEU A 461 -1.39 22.59 -14.40
C LEU A 461 -2.01 23.39 -15.56
N CYS A 462 -3.30 23.69 -15.48
CA CYS A 462 -4.00 24.51 -16.49
C CYS A 462 -3.65 26.00 -16.42
N LYS A 463 -2.90 26.48 -15.41
CA LYS A 463 -2.51 27.90 -15.29
C LYS A 463 -1.30 28.20 -16.19
N HIS A 464 -1.38 29.27 -16.98
CA HIS A 464 -0.26 29.74 -17.81
C HIS A 464 0.93 30.26 -16.98
N SER A 465 0.68 30.76 -15.77
CA SER A 465 1.72 31.39 -14.90
C SER A 465 2.60 30.40 -14.15
N ILE A 466 2.44 29.09 -14.34
CA ILE A 466 3.28 28.08 -13.69
C ILE A 466 4.57 27.86 -14.48
N ASN A 467 5.71 27.84 -13.80
CA ASN A 467 6.99 27.56 -14.44
C ASN A 467 7.10 26.07 -14.81
N ASP A 468 7.95 25.75 -15.81
CA ASP A 468 8.08 24.41 -16.36
C ASP A 468 8.59 23.38 -15.33
N GLY A 469 9.44 23.79 -14.39
CA GLY A 469 9.93 22.92 -13.32
C GLY A 469 8.81 22.47 -12.37
N ASP A 470 7.95 23.40 -11.96
CA ASP A 470 6.80 23.10 -11.12
C ASP A 470 5.73 22.30 -11.89
N ARG A 471 5.58 22.59 -13.19
CA ARG A 471 4.68 21.84 -14.07
C ARG A 471 5.09 20.39 -14.17
N LEU A 472 6.36 20.10 -14.45
CA LEU A 472 6.90 18.76 -14.53
C LEU A 472 6.69 18.00 -13.21
N LEU A 473 7.05 18.62 -12.08
CA LEU A 473 6.87 17.99 -10.76
C LEU A 473 5.41 17.62 -10.48
N ARG A 474 4.46 18.50 -10.83
CA ARG A 474 3.02 18.25 -10.66
C ARG A 474 2.51 17.16 -11.59
N ILE A 475 3.00 17.05 -12.82
CA ILE A 475 2.63 15.98 -13.75
C ILE A 475 3.02 14.63 -13.15
N PHE A 476 4.28 14.44 -12.78
CA PHE A 476 4.76 13.16 -12.27
C PHE A 476 4.22 12.81 -10.90
N PHE A 477 3.98 13.81 -10.03
CA PHE A 477 3.21 13.61 -8.81
C PHE A 477 1.79 13.09 -9.12
N SER A 478 1.09 13.67 -10.11
CA SER A 478 -0.27 13.22 -10.45
C SER A 478 -0.27 11.80 -11.00
N ILE A 479 0.70 11.43 -11.83
CA ILE A 479 0.82 10.06 -12.36
C ILE A 479 1.05 9.07 -11.19
N SER A 480 2.04 9.34 -10.35
CA SER A 480 2.35 8.51 -9.17
C SER A 480 1.15 8.37 -8.22
N PHE A 481 0.46 9.47 -7.92
CA PHE A 481 -0.67 9.43 -7.02
C PHE A 481 -1.87 8.70 -7.62
N SER A 482 -2.12 8.86 -8.93
CA SER A 482 -3.17 8.11 -9.64
C SER A 482 -2.84 6.62 -9.69
N GLY A 483 -1.59 6.23 -9.95
CA GLY A 483 -1.16 4.83 -9.95
C GLY A 483 -1.41 4.15 -8.60
N ILE A 484 -1.05 4.82 -7.49
CA ILE A 484 -1.33 4.33 -6.15
C ILE A 484 -2.85 4.24 -5.87
N LEU A 485 -3.65 5.23 -6.28
CA LEU A 485 -5.11 5.15 -6.12
C LEU A 485 -5.70 3.97 -6.90
N VAL A 486 -5.24 3.73 -8.13
CA VAL A 486 -5.70 2.58 -8.92
C VAL A 486 -5.31 1.25 -8.24
N SER A 487 -4.15 1.17 -7.57
CA SER A 487 -3.77 -0.04 -6.85
C SER A 487 -4.75 -0.42 -5.73
N GLY A 488 -5.43 0.57 -5.13
CA GLY A 488 -6.47 0.37 -4.11
C GLY A 488 -7.72 -0.37 -4.59
N ILE A 489 -7.90 -0.55 -5.90
CA ILE A 489 -9.00 -1.37 -6.45
C ILE A 489 -8.75 -2.85 -6.20
N GLY A 490 -7.51 -3.32 -6.33
CA GLY A 490 -7.15 -4.74 -6.24
C GLY A 490 -6.33 -5.11 -5.01
N ASP A 491 -5.99 -4.15 -4.16
CA ASP A 491 -5.24 -4.37 -2.92
C ASP A 491 -5.51 -3.24 -1.92
N THR A 492 -4.98 -3.36 -0.69
CA THR A 492 -5.08 -2.27 0.29
C THR A 492 -4.04 -1.18 0.04
N LEU A 493 -4.44 0.09 0.17
CA LEU A 493 -3.55 1.26 0.10
C LEU A 493 -2.50 1.26 1.24
N ASN A 494 -2.66 0.40 2.22
CA ASN A 494 -1.76 0.23 3.35
C ASN A 494 -0.67 -0.83 3.11
N VAL A 495 -0.57 -1.46 1.95
CA VAL A 495 0.56 -2.36 1.58
C VAL A 495 1.88 -1.63 1.73
N THR A 496 1.97 -0.48 1.08
CA THR A 496 3.06 0.48 1.25
C THR A 496 2.47 1.79 1.77
N TYR A 497 3.10 2.55 2.62
CA TYR A 497 2.53 3.84 3.07
C TYR A 497 2.68 4.97 2.06
N CYS A 498 2.95 4.65 0.80
CA CYS A 498 3.12 5.61 -0.29
C CYS A 498 1.91 6.53 -0.47
N TYR A 499 0.68 5.98 -0.34
CA TYR A 499 -0.55 6.76 -0.41
C TYR A 499 -0.57 7.92 0.60
N TRP A 500 -0.28 7.61 1.87
CA TRP A 500 -0.34 8.61 2.94
C TRP A 500 0.74 9.67 2.81
N VAL A 501 1.95 9.28 2.37
CA VAL A 501 3.06 10.20 2.10
C VAL A 501 2.72 11.13 0.94
N LEU A 502 2.20 10.59 -0.18
CA LEU A 502 1.77 11.39 -1.32
C LEU A 502 0.62 12.33 -0.96
N LEU A 503 -0.36 11.87 -0.17
CA LEU A 503 -1.46 12.70 0.29
C LEU A 503 -0.95 13.91 1.09
N GLY A 504 0.00 13.70 2.00
CA GLY A 504 0.62 14.77 2.79
C GLY A 504 1.38 15.79 1.94
N ILE A 505 2.22 15.33 1.00
CA ILE A 505 2.95 16.19 0.06
C ILE A 505 1.97 16.90 -0.90
N GLY A 506 0.99 16.19 -1.45
CA GLY A 506 -0.01 16.75 -2.37
C GLY A 506 -0.83 17.88 -1.71
N TYR A 507 -1.17 17.71 -0.45
CA TYR A 507 -1.86 18.74 0.32
C TYR A 507 -0.96 19.98 0.55
N ALA A 508 0.35 19.79 0.74
CA ALA A 508 1.33 20.88 0.84
C ALA A 508 1.50 21.64 -0.50
N MET A 509 1.44 20.93 -1.64
CA MET A 509 1.55 21.50 -3.00
C MET A 509 0.42 22.48 -3.37
N LYS A 510 -0.63 22.57 -2.58
CA LYS A 510 -1.77 23.46 -2.77
C LYS A 510 -1.39 24.94 -2.70
N ARG A 511 -0.37 25.32 -1.93
CA ARG A 511 -0.01 26.73 -1.69
C ARG A 511 0.92 27.26 -2.77
N LYS A 512 0.74 28.56 -3.14
CA LYS A 512 1.81 29.34 -3.78
C LYS A 512 3.02 29.32 -2.82
N THR A 513 4.20 29.02 -3.31
CA THR A 513 5.44 29.36 -2.62
C THR A 513 5.38 30.86 -2.29
N MET A 514 5.53 31.23 -1.02
CA MET A 514 5.92 32.59 -0.71
C MET A 514 7.35 32.74 -1.26
N GLU A 515 7.49 33.46 -2.34
CA GLU A 515 8.77 33.93 -2.83
C GLU A 515 9.33 34.98 -1.89
#